data_4630f53278bfbee8983ce90b04103874
#
_entry.id   4630f53278bfbee8983ce90b04103874
#
_cell.length_a   1.000
_cell.length_b   1.000
_cell.length_c   1.000
_cell.angle_alpha   90.00
_cell.angle_beta   90.00
_cell.angle_gamma   90.00
#
_symmetry.space_group_name_H-M   'P 1'
#
loop_
_entity.id
_entity.type
_entity.pdbx_description
1 polymer ?
#
loop_
_entity_poly.entity_id
_entity_poly.type
_entity_poly.pdbx_seq_one_letter_code
_entity_poly.pdbx_strand_id
1 'polypeptide(L)'
;NQTRDRYPAMRSALNETSPDNIALIDDERHFTYGDLTQRIDRLAGGLLAGASDLEEARVAFLIPASVDYVTALHGVWRAGGIAIPLNVASTEPEWEHCLTSAGVKRLLTTEANRGSIEGLCDRLSLSLLLVDEVGADSPLTLPNLTPERRAMIVFTSGTTSKPKGAVTTHGNIAAQISTLVDAWAWESEDVIPLFLPLHHVHGIINVLSCALWAGATVHAVPKLDIGQLCRQVADDVFSVFMAVPTIYV
;
A
#
# COMPACT_ATOMS: atom_id res chain seq x y z
N ASN A 1 0.04 2.75 30.53
CA ASN A 1 -1.29 2.21 30.21
C ASN A 1 -1.94 2.84 28.96
N GLN A 2 -1.14 3.30 28.00
CA GLN A 2 -1.63 3.91 26.74
C GLN A 2 -1.50 2.96 25.52
N THR A 3 -1.19 1.69 25.73
CA THR A 3 -0.88 0.74 24.64
C THR A 3 -2.10 -0.09 24.14
N ARG A 4 -3.29 0.09 24.70
CA ARG A 4 -4.47 -0.73 24.35
C ARG A 4 -5.37 -0.18 23.25
N ASP A 5 -5.28 1.13 22.92
CA ASP A 5 -6.17 1.77 21.94
C ASP A 5 -5.51 2.03 20.55
N ARG A 6 -4.32 1.50 20.31
CA ARG A 6 -3.52 1.77 19.09
C ARG A 6 -3.79 0.84 17.92
N TYR A 7 -4.81 -0.01 18.02
CA TYR A 7 -5.30 -0.77 16.88
C TYR A 7 -6.80 -0.49 16.72
N PRO A 8 -7.08 0.20 15.84
CA PRO A 8 -7.09 0.39 14.41
C PRO A 8 -6.07 1.44 13.91
N ALA A 9 -4.82 1.25 14.20
CA ALA A 9 -3.81 2.30 14.25
C ALA A 9 -3.48 2.97 12.90
N MET A 10 -3.53 2.25 11.77
CA MET A 10 -3.36 2.92 10.47
C MET A 10 -4.56 3.81 10.12
N ARG A 11 -5.77 3.42 10.53
CA ARG A 11 -6.97 4.26 10.38
C ARG A 11 -6.92 5.47 11.29
N SER A 12 -6.44 5.29 12.53
CA SER A 12 -6.31 6.36 13.52
C SER A 12 -5.29 7.41 13.07
N ALA A 13 -4.10 6.99 12.61
CA ALA A 13 -3.07 7.90 12.16
C ALA A 13 -3.51 8.75 10.96
N LEU A 14 -4.16 8.15 9.96
CA LEU A 14 -4.72 8.90 8.82
C LEU A 14 -5.83 9.88 9.25
N ASN A 15 -6.58 9.58 10.30
CA ASN A 15 -7.68 10.42 10.79
C ASN A 15 -7.24 11.45 11.86
N GLU A 16 -6.09 11.26 12.51
CA GLU A 16 -5.54 12.17 13.50
C GLU A 16 -4.76 13.33 12.86
N THR A 17 -4.30 13.13 11.62
CA THR A 17 -3.67 14.20 10.82
C THR A 17 -4.73 15.15 10.28
N SER A 18 -4.40 16.43 10.19
CA SER A 18 -5.31 17.42 9.57
C SER A 18 -5.70 16.96 8.16
N PRO A 19 -7.00 16.91 7.84
CA PRO A 19 -7.46 16.45 6.52
C PRO A 19 -6.94 17.32 5.36
N ASP A 20 -6.54 18.55 5.63
CA ASP A 20 -6.03 19.50 4.63
C ASP A 20 -4.53 19.34 4.36
N ASN A 21 -3.79 18.61 5.21
CA ASN A 21 -2.37 18.36 4.98
C ASN A 21 -2.18 17.46 3.75
N ILE A 22 -1.11 17.72 3.00
CA ILE A 22 -0.75 16.90 1.84
C ILE A 22 -0.22 15.55 2.32
N ALA A 23 -0.88 14.47 1.92
CA ALA A 23 -0.48 13.10 2.20
C ALA A 23 0.40 12.54 1.08
N LEU A 24 0.08 12.86 -0.18
CA LEU A 24 0.76 12.28 -1.33
C LEU A 24 0.82 13.27 -2.49
N ILE A 25 2.00 13.30 -3.13
CA ILE A 25 2.23 13.97 -4.41
C ILE A 25 2.44 12.88 -5.46
N ASP A 26 1.62 12.88 -6.52
CA ASP A 26 1.65 11.91 -7.61
C ASP A 26 1.70 12.68 -8.94
N ASP A 27 2.85 12.73 -9.55
CA ASP A 27 3.22 13.71 -10.59
C ASP A 27 3.00 15.15 -10.09
N GLU A 28 2.15 15.91 -10.79
CA GLU A 28 1.77 17.28 -10.43
C GLU A 28 0.52 17.33 -9.53
N ARG A 29 -0.09 16.17 -9.22
CA ARG A 29 -1.32 16.11 -8.42
C ARG A 29 -0.99 15.97 -6.95
N HIS A 30 -1.61 16.80 -6.14
CA HIS A 30 -1.51 16.77 -4.69
C HIS A 30 -2.79 16.17 -4.11
N PHE A 31 -2.62 15.19 -3.22
CA PHE A 31 -3.72 14.56 -2.51
C PHE A 31 -3.57 14.82 -1.02
N THR A 32 -4.60 15.39 -0.42
CA THR A 32 -4.63 15.61 1.03
C THR A 32 -4.93 14.31 1.78
N TYR A 33 -4.74 14.30 3.10
CA TYR A 33 -5.16 13.18 3.96
C TYR A 33 -6.67 12.94 3.87
N GLY A 34 -7.46 14.02 3.70
CA GLY A 34 -8.89 13.94 3.46
C GLY A 34 -9.24 13.26 2.14
N ASP A 35 -8.59 13.67 1.03
CA ASP A 35 -8.77 13.04 -0.28
C ASP A 35 -8.42 11.55 -0.24
N LEU A 36 -7.28 11.23 0.38
CA LEU A 36 -6.80 9.86 0.49
C LEU A 36 -7.77 9.00 1.31
N THR A 37 -8.25 9.50 2.43
CA THR A 37 -9.23 8.81 3.27
C THR A 37 -10.52 8.54 2.52
N GLN A 38 -11.03 9.52 1.77
CA GLN A 38 -12.24 9.35 0.96
C GLN A 38 -12.07 8.28 -0.14
N ARG A 39 -10.92 8.28 -0.85
CA ARG A 39 -10.61 7.26 -1.86
C ARG A 39 -10.53 5.86 -1.24
N ILE A 40 -9.87 5.73 -0.11
CA ILE A 40 -9.74 4.47 0.65
C ILE A 40 -11.11 3.95 1.08
N ASP A 41 -11.96 4.82 1.64
CA ASP A 41 -13.31 4.45 2.09
C ASP A 41 -14.20 4.00 0.93
N ARG A 42 -14.12 4.72 -0.18
CA ARG A 42 -14.87 4.38 -1.39
C ARG A 42 -14.47 2.99 -1.93
N LEU A 43 -13.15 2.73 -2.04
CA LEU A 43 -12.66 1.43 -2.49
C LEU A 43 -13.05 0.31 -1.51
N ALA A 44 -12.91 0.53 -0.20
CA ALA A 44 -13.28 -0.46 0.81
C ALA A 44 -14.78 -0.81 0.71
N GLY A 45 -15.64 0.19 0.53
CA GLY A 45 -17.08 -0.01 0.31
C GLY A 45 -17.38 -0.84 -0.94
N GLY A 46 -16.71 -0.54 -2.03
CA GLY A 46 -16.86 -1.30 -3.28
C GLY A 46 -16.37 -2.75 -3.16
N LEU A 47 -15.25 -2.97 -2.45
CA LEU A 47 -14.74 -4.32 -2.18
C LEU A 47 -15.68 -5.14 -1.29
N LEU A 48 -16.30 -4.50 -0.31
CA LEU A 48 -17.30 -5.14 0.57
C LEU A 48 -18.58 -5.50 -0.19
N ALA A 49 -18.98 -4.70 -1.17
CA ALA A 49 -20.17 -4.94 -2.00
C ALA A 49 -21.44 -5.31 -1.18
N GLY A 50 -21.62 -4.62 -0.03
CA GLY A 50 -22.72 -4.86 0.90
C GLY A 50 -22.43 -5.88 2.01
N ALA A 51 -21.30 -6.60 1.98
CA ALA A 51 -20.84 -7.39 3.11
C ALA A 51 -20.30 -6.48 4.23
N SER A 52 -20.27 -6.98 5.46
CA SER A 52 -19.71 -6.25 6.61
C SER A 52 -18.20 -6.46 6.81
N ASP A 53 -17.61 -7.47 6.18
CA ASP A 53 -16.21 -7.86 6.32
C ASP A 53 -15.78 -8.74 5.14
N LEU A 54 -14.56 -8.58 4.65
CA LEU A 54 -13.94 -9.48 3.68
C LEU A 54 -13.43 -10.78 4.31
N GLU A 55 -13.41 -10.88 5.64
CA GLU A 55 -12.99 -12.09 6.39
C GLU A 55 -11.63 -12.64 5.91
N GLU A 56 -10.66 -11.72 5.78
CA GLU A 56 -9.31 -12.04 5.30
C GLU A 56 -9.26 -12.60 3.86
N ALA A 57 -10.26 -12.29 3.02
CA ALA A 57 -10.17 -12.58 1.59
C ALA A 57 -8.91 -11.94 1.00
N ARG A 58 -8.20 -12.70 0.15
CA ARG A 58 -6.96 -12.27 -0.46
C ARG A 58 -7.23 -11.45 -1.69
N VAL A 59 -6.78 -10.21 -1.68
CA VAL A 59 -6.90 -9.27 -2.80
C VAL A 59 -5.50 -8.89 -3.25
N ALA A 60 -5.14 -9.30 -4.47
CA ALA A 60 -3.89 -8.89 -5.09
C ALA A 60 -4.05 -7.55 -5.80
N PHE A 61 -2.95 -6.86 -6.02
CA PHE A 61 -2.94 -5.68 -6.87
C PHE A 61 -1.63 -5.52 -7.63
N LEU A 62 -1.76 -5.12 -8.91
CA LEU A 62 -0.67 -4.82 -9.82
C LEU A 62 -0.73 -3.33 -10.17
N ILE A 63 -0.10 -2.50 -9.34
CA ILE A 63 -0.18 -1.05 -9.39
C ILE A 63 1.20 -0.47 -9.06
N PRO A 64 1.77 0.44 -9.87
CA PRO A 64 3.02 1.13 -9.54
C PRO A 64 2.83 2.13 -8.38
N ALA A 65 3.95 2.72 -7.91
CA ALA A 65 3.92 3.76 -6.88
C ALA A 65 3.04 4.94 -7.34
N SER A 66 1.92 5.15 -6.67
CA SER A 66 0.89 6.13 -7.03
C SER A 66 -0.14 6.26 -5.92
N VAL A 67 -1.06 7.22 -6.04
CA VAL A 67 -2.21 7.32 -5.15
C VAL A 67 -3.08 6.06 -5.21
N ASP A 68 -3.18 5.39 -6.36
CA ASP A 68 -3.97 4.18 -6.53
C ASP A 68 -3.37 3.00 -5.79
N TYR A 69 -2.02 2.91 -5.71
CA TYR A 69 -1.36 1.91 -4.87
C TYR A 69 -1.72 2.08 -3.40
N VAL A 70 -1.63 3.30 -2.89
CA VAL A 70 -1.97 3.62 -1.49
C VAL A 70 -3.44 3.35 -1.22
N THR A 71 -4.32 3.74 -2.15
CA THR A 71 -5.75 3.48 -2.09
C THR A 71 -6.05 1.97 -2.04
N ALA A 72 -5.39 1.17 -2.90
CA ALA A 72 -5.57 -0.29 -2.94
C ALA A 72 -5.11 -0.95 -1.64
N LEU A 73 -3.89 -0.64 -1.17
CA LEU A 73 -3.32 -1.22 0.06
C LEU A 73 -4.23 -0.97 1.26
N HIS A 74 -4.57 0.29 1.51
CA HIS A 74 -5.36 0.67 2.66
C HIS A 74 -6.85 0.32 2.51
N GLY A 75 -7.40 0.36 1.30
CA GLY A 75 -8.77 -0.03 1.03
C GLY A 75 -9.02 -1.52 1.30
N VAL A 76 -8.07 -2.39 0.89
CA VAL A 76 -8.11 -3.82 1.20
C VAL A 76 -8.03 -4.06 2.71
N TRP A 77 -7.10 -3.41 3.41
CA TRP A 77 -7.01 -3.51 4.87
C TRP A 77 -8.29 -3.03 5.56
N ARG A 78 -8.82 -1.89 5.13
CA ARG A 78 -10.01 -1.29 5.73
C ARG A 78 -11.27 -2.13 5.56
N ALA A 79 -11.35 -2.89 4.46
CA ALA A 79 -12.41 -3.86 4.22
C ALA A 79 -12.21 -5.21 4.93
N GLY A 80 -11.10 -5.41 5.66
CA GLY A 80 -10.78 -6.65 6.37
C GLY A 80 -10.17 -7.74 5.49
N GLY A 81 -9.61 -7.36 4.33
CA GLY A 81 -8.91 -8.26 3.41
C GLY A 81 -7.42 -8.37 3.70
N ILE A 82 -6.78 -9.32 3.03
CA ILE A 82 -5.32 -9.49 2.99
C ILE A 82 -4.79 -8.89 1.70
N ALA A 83 -3.94 -7.87 1.81
CA ALA A 83 -3.30 -7.20 0.68
C ALA A 83 -2.13 -8.02 0.12
N ILE A 84 -2.08 -8.20 -1.20
CA ILE A 84 -1.00 -8.92 -1.88
C ILE A 84 -0.45 -8.04 -3.00
N PRO A 85 0.55 -7.19 -2.70
CA PRO A 85 1.20 -6.36 -3.69
C PRO A 85 2.06 -7.20 -4.63
N LEU A 86 1.80 -7.10 -5.93
CA LEU A 86 2.60 -7.76 -6.95
C LEU A 86 3.72 -6.84 -7.45
N ASN A 87 4.85 -7.43 -7.81
CA ASN A 87 5.93 -6.70 -8.45
C ASN A 87 5.53 -6.37 -9.90
N VAL A 88 5.41 -5.09 -10.22
CA VAL A 88 5.06 -4.62 -11.56
C VAL A 88 6.10 -4.97 -12.64
N ALA A 89 7.35 -5.26 -12.23
CA ALA A 89 8.42 -5.66 -13.12
C ALA A 89 8.58 -7.18 -13.27
N SER A 90 7.75 -7.98 -12.58
CA SER A 90 7.78 -9.43 -12.68
C SER A 90 7.21 -9.93 -14.00
N THR A 91 7.53 -11.18 -14.31
CA THR A 91 6.99 -11.90 -15.48
C THR A 91 5.62 -12.51 -15.17
N GLU A 92 4.84 -12.80 -16.20
CA GLU A 92 3.53 -13.43 -16.06
C GLU A 92 3.57 -14.78 -15.28
N PRO A 93 4.54 -15.70 -15.51
CA PRO A 93 4.67 -16.91 -14.68
C PRO A 93 4.91 -16.64 -13.19
N GLU A 94 5.63 -15.57 -12.86
CA GLU A 94 5.85 -15.17 -11.46
C GLU A 94 4.56 -14.63 -10.83
N TRP A 95 3.79 -13.81 -11.56
CA TRP A 95 2.47 -13.38 -11.10
C TRP A 95 1.52 -14.56 -10.90
N GLU A 96 1.47 -15.49 -11.89
CA GLU A 96 0.66 -16.70 -11.79
C GLU A 96 1.00 -17.51 -10.54
N HIS A 97 2.29 -17.69 -10.26
CA HIS A 97 2.74 -18.37 -9.06
C HIS A 97 2.25 -17.67 -7.78
N CYS A 98 2.41 -16.34 -7.67
CA CYS A 98 1.96 -15.57 -6.52
C CYS A 98 0.44 -15.67 -6.31
N LEU A 99 -0.32 -15.48 -7.38
CA LEU A 99 -1.79 -15.49 -7.37
C LEU A 99 -2.35 -16.86 -6.97
N THR A 100 -1.80 -17.93 -7.56
CA THR A 100 -2.26 -19.30 -7.29
C THR A 100 -1.85 -19.78 -5.89
N SER A 101 -0.59 -19.54 -5.50
CA SER A 101 -0.07 -19.92 -4.17
C SER A 101 -0.81 -19.24 -3.03
N ALA A 102 -1.18 -17.98 -3.21
CA ALA A 102 -1.96 -17.24 -2.22
C ALA A 102 -3.46 -17.53 -2.30
N GLY A 103 -3.95 -18.21 -3.33
CA GLY A 103 -5.37 -18.47 -3.53
C GLY A 103 -6.19 -17.20 -3.74
N VAL A 104 -5.64 -16.26 -4.51
CA VAL A 104 -6.29 -14.99 -4.86
C VAL A 104 -7.56 -15.24 -5.66
N LYS A 105 -8.58 -14.40 -5.45
CA LYS A 105 -9.84 -14.41 -6.24
C LYS A 105 -10.14 -13.07 -6.88
N ARG A 106 -9.57 -11.98 -6.36
CA ARG A 106 -9.76 -10.61 -6.85
C ARG A 106 -8.42 -9.96 -7.07
N LEU A 107 -8.26 -9.25 -8.20
CA LEU A 107 -7.07 -8.48 -8.52
C LEU A 107 -7.48 -7.05 -8.85
N LEU A 108 -6.85 -6.08 -8.18
CA LEU A 108 -6.99 -4.66 -8.45
C LEU A 108 -5.86 -4.20 -9.39
N THR A 109 -6.19 -3.36 -10.36
CA THR A 109 -5.21 -2.72 -11.23
C THR A 109 -5.69 -1.35 -11.67
N THR A 110 -4.89 -0.65 -12.46
CA THR A 110 -5.28 0.59 -13.15
C THR A 110 -5.54 0.30 -14.62
N GLU A 111 -6.27 1.19 -15.31
CA GLU A 111 -6.49 1.03 -16.76
C GLU A 111 -5.16 0.92 -17.54
N ALA A 112 -4.15 1.69 -17.13
CA ALA A 112 -2.82 1.65 -17.76
C ALA A 112 -2.13 0.27 -17.65
N ASN A 113 -2.39 -0.49 -16.60
CA ASN A 113 -1.78 -1.80 -16.37
C ASN A 113 -2.71 -2.98 -16.72
N ARG A 114 -3.97 -2.72 -17.03
CA ARG A 114 -4.98 -3.73 -17.33
C ARG A 114 -4.52 -4.74 -18.38
N GLY A 115 -4.05 -4.26 -19.52
CA GLY A 115 -3.65 -5.12 -20.63
C GLY A 115 -2.53 -6.10 -20.33
N SER A 116 -1.70 -5.83 -19.30
CA SER A 116 -0.61 -6.74 -18.92
C SER A 116 -1.06 -7.93 -18.07
N ILE A 117 -2.24 -7.86 -17.45
CA ILE A 117 -2.69 -8.87 -16.45
C ILE A 117 -4.05 -9.50 -16.79
N GLU A 118 -4.84 -8.87 -17.67
CA GLU A 118 -6.21 -9.30 -18.00
C GLU A 118 -6.25 -10.76 -18.49
N GLY A 119 -5.40 -11.13 -19.45
CA GLY A 119 -5.33 -12.51 -19.97
C GLY A 119 -4.98 -13.55 -18.91
N LEU A 120 -4.14 -13.19 -17.93
CA LEU A 120 -3.84 -14.07 -16.80
C LEU A 120 -5.05 -14.19 -15.86
N CYS A 121 -5.73 -13.09 -15.57
CA CYS A 121 -6.95 -13.11 -14.76
C CYS A 121 -8.03 -14.00 -15.37
N ASP A 122 -8.25 -13.93 -16.68
CA ASP A 122 -9.20 -14.78 -17.40
C ASP A 122 -8.86 -16.26 -17.26
N ARG A 123 -7.58 -16.63 -17.50
CA ARG A 123 -7.13 -18.03 -17.36
C ARG A 123 -7.29 -18.58 -15.95
N LEU A 124 -7.06 -17.75 -14.94
CA LEU A 124 -7.16 -18.13 -13.53
C LEU A 124 -8.58 -17.92 -12.96
N SER A 125 -9.53 -17.43 -13.76
CA SER A 125 -10.88 -17.08 -13.34
C SER A 125 -10.90 -16.13 -12.14
N LEU A 126 -10.04 -15.09 -12.18
CA LEU A 126 -9.99 -14.03 -11.19
C LEU A 126 -10.91 -12.87 -11.58
N SER A 127 -11.52 -12.24 -10.60
CA SER A 127 -12.23 -10.98 -10.81
C SER A 127 -11.21 -9.84 -10.93
N LEU A 128 -11.04 -9.30 -12.14
CA LEU A 128 -10.21 -8.13 -12.39
C LEU A 128 -11.04 -6.86 -12.13
N LEU A 129 -10.52 -5.97 -11.31
CA LEU A 129 -11.18 -4.76 -10.85
C LEU A 129 -10.27 -3.55 -11.11
N LEU A 130 -10.85 -2.45 -11.62
CA LEU A 130 -10.13 -1.19 -11.75
C LEU A 130 -10.34 -0.33 -10.50
N VAL A 131 -9.24 0.19 -9.93
CA VAL A 131 -9.29 0.95 -8.66
C VAL A 131 -10.24 2.13 -8.74
N ASP A 132 -10.27 2.83 -9.88
CA ASP A 132 -11.13 4.00 -10.07
C ASP A 132 -12.61 3.65 -10.27
N GLU A 133 -12.92 2.43 -10.71
CA GLU A 133 -14.30 1.98 -10.96
C GLU A 133 -14.92 1.30 -9.74
N VAL A 134 -14.08 0.66 -8.91
CA VAL A 134 -14.56 0.03 -7.66
C VAL A 134 -14.83 1.10 -6.62
N GLY A 135 -16.09 1.26 -6.27
CA GLY A 135 -16.47 2.21 -5.23
C GLY A 135 -17.95 2.11 -4.86
N ALA A 136 -18.26 2.52 -3.65
CA ALA A 136 -19.61 2.70 -3.18
C ALA A 136 -19.74 4.05 -2.46
N ASP A 137 -20.80 4.78 -2.78
CA ASP A 137 -21.11 6.08 -2.16
C ASP A 137 -22.02 5.93 -0.92
N SER A 138 -22.23 4.70 -0.44
CA SER A 138 -23.08 4.40 0.70
C SER A 138 -22.32 4.51 2.03
N PRO A 139 -23.02 4.82 3.14
CA PRO A 139 -22.43 4.77 4.47
C PRO A 139 -21.76 3.41 4.71
N LEU A 140 -20.48 3.44 5.06
CA LEU A 140 -19.65 2.25 5.19
C LEU A 140 -19.69 1.73 6.63
N THR A 141 -20.19 0.50 6.80
CA THR A 141 -19.96 -0.24 8.05
C THR A 141 -18.66 -1.00 7.90
N LEU A 142 -17.64 -0.58 8.61
CA LEU A 142 -16.31 -1.18 8.56
C LEU A 142 -16.20 -2.35 9.54
N PRO A 143 -15.44 -3.40 9.18
CA PRO A 143 -15.17 -4.51 10.09
C PRO A 143 -14.35 -4.05 11.30
N ASN A 144 -14.51 -4.77 12.40
CA ASN A 144 -13.62 -4.62 13.55
C ASN A 144 -12.35 -5.44 13.33
N LEU A 145 -11.25 -4.74 13.08
CA LEU A 145 -9.95 -5.37 12.84
C LEU A 145 -9.21 -5.56 14.16
N THR A 146 -8.83 -6.80 14.46
CA THR A 146 -7.96 -7.10 15.61
C THR A 146 -6.48 -7.19 15.18
N PRO A 147 -5.53 -7.00 16.10
CA PRO A 147 -4.10 -7.09 15.78
C PRO A 147 -3.67 -8.44 15.19
N GLU A 148 -4.36 -9.51 15.54
CA GLU A 148 -4.06 -10.88 15.12
C GLU A 148 -4.50 -11.17 13.68
N ARG A 149 -5.41 -10.38 13.11
CA ARG A 149 -5.87 -10.56 11.74
C ARG A 149 -4.73 -10.38 10.76
N ARG A 150 -4.67 -11.28 9.78
CA ARG A 150 -3.71 -11.22 8.69
C ARG A 150 -4.01 -10.02 7.81
N ALA A 151 -2.98 -9.24 7.50
CA ALA A 151 -3.11 -7.99 6.76
C ALA A 151 -2.45 -8.03 5.39
N MET A 152 -1.30 -8.71 5.27
CA MET A 152 -0.52 -8.66 4.04
C MET A 152 0.23 -9.97 3.79
N ILE A 153 0.39 -10.31 2.51
CA ILE A 153 1.30 -11.37 2.05
C ILE A 153 2.28 -10.73 1.08
N VAL A 154 3.57 -10.78 1.43
CA VAL A 154 4.67 -10.33 0.57
C VAL A 154 5.45 -11.56 0.10
N PHE A 155 5.66 -11.68 -1.20
CA PHE A 155 6.43 -12.76 -1.77
C PHE A 155 7.92 -12.43 -1.76
N THR A 156 8.72 -13.33 -1.18
CA THR A 156 10.17 -13.19 -1.08
C THR A 156 10.84 -14.27 -1.93
N SER A 157 11.95 -13.91 -2.59
CA SER A 157 12.85 -14.87 -3.23
C SER A 157 13.52 -15.71 -2.13
N GLY A 158 12.88 -16.81 -1.75
CA GLY A 158 13.46 -17.73 -0.77
C GLY A 158 14.71 -18.45 -1.32
N THR A 159 15.36 -19.27 -0.49
CA THR A 159 16.48 -20.16 -0.87
C THR A 159 16.09 -21.26 -1.86
N THR A 160 14.81 -21.35 -2.22
CA THR A 160 14.24 -22.29 -3.19
C THR A 160 13.85 -21.52 -4.47
N SER A 161 13.76 -22.22 -5.60
CA SER A 161 13.51 -21.65 -6.94
C SER A 161 12.20 -20.88 -7.12
N LYS A 162 11.27 -20.95 -6.16
CA LYS A 162 9.98 -20.25 -6.23
C LYS A 162 9.79 -19.33 -5.03
N PRO A 163 9.30 -18.08 -5.23
CA PRO A 163 8.98 -17.16 -4.16
C PRO A 163 8.00 -17.75 -3.15
N LYS A 164 8.20 -17.43 -1.86
CA LYS A 164 7.31 -17.84 -0.76
C LYS A 164 6.58 -16.62 -0.21
N GLY A 165 5.28 -16.76 0.05
CA GLY A 165 4.47 -15.73 0.66
C GLY A 165 4.69 -15.65 2.16
N ALA A 166 5.28 -14.56 2.63
CA ALA A 166 5.39 -14.23 4.05
C ALA A 166 4.14 -13.49 4.50
N VAL A 167 3.45 -14.03 5.50
CA VAL A 167 2.22 -13.45 6.05
C VAL A 167 2.55 -12.53 7.22
N THR A 168 1.99 -11.32 7.21
CA THR A 168 2.06 -10.39 8.34
C THR A 168 0.67 -10.05 8.84
N THR A 169 0.53 -9.89 10.15
CA THR A 169 -0.71 -9.43 10.78
C THR A 169 -0.73 -7.90 10.90
N HIS A 170 -1.91 -7.33 11.15
CA HIS A 170 -2.03 -5.93 11.49
C HIS A 170 -1.16 -5.56 12.68
N GLY A 171 -1.07 -6.41 13.72
CA GLY A 171 -0.22 -6.20 14.88
C GLY A 171 1.27 -6.16 14.55
N ASN A 172 1.76 -7.04 13.66
CA ASN A 172 3.15 -7.00 13.21
C ASN A 172 3.47 -5.68 12.50
N ILE A 173 2.59 -5.24 11.60
CA ILE A 173 2.75 -4.00 10.83
C ILE A 173 2.78 -2.80 11.77
N ALA A 174 1.81 -2.68 12.69
CA ALA A 174 1.76 -1.56 13.62
C ALA A 174 2.95 -1.50 14.57
N ALA A 175 3.39 -2.64 15.08
CA ALA A 175 4.58 -2.72 15.94
C ALA A 175 5.85 -2.27 15.20
N GLN A 176 6.01 -2.67 13.94
CA GLN A 176 7.13 -2.23 13.12
C GLN A 176 7.07 -0.72 12.86
N ILE A 177 5.93 -0.20 12.41
CA ILE A 177 5.75 1.22 12.10
C ILE A 177 6.03 2.08 13.34
N SER A 178 5.37 1.79 14.48
CA SER A 178 5.53 2.60 15.70
C SER A 178 6.98 2.61 16.18
N THR A 179 7.67 1.48 16.11
CA THR A 179 9.09 1.39 16.49
C THR A 179 9.97 2.22 15.56
N LEU A 180 9.74 2.17 14.26
CA LEU A 180 10.55 2.89 13.26
C LEU A 180 10.27 4.39 13.28
N VAL A 181 9.00 4.78 13.44
CA VAL A 181 8.64 6.20 13.54
C VAL A 181 9.31 6.84 14.76
N ASP A 182 9.29 6.17 15.91
CA ASP A 182 9.94 6.64 17.11
C ASP A 182 11.49 6.64 16.94
N ALA A 183 12.07 5.57 16.41
CA ALA A 183 13.52 5.42 16.28
C ALA A 183 14.16 6.37 15.27
N TRP A 184 13.44 6.73 14.22
CA TRP A 184 13.90 7.63 13.16
C TRP A 184 13.39 9.07 13.33
N ALA A 185 12.66 9.33 14.41
CA ALA A 185 12.13 10.64 14.74
C ALA A 185 11.36 11.29 13.59
N TRP A 186 10.44 10.53 12.98
CA TRP A 186 9.58 11.06 11.93
C TRP A 186 8.69 12.20 12.44
N GLU A 187 8.53 13.23 11.63
CA GLU A 187 7.69 14.40 11.90
C GLU A 187 6.65 14.59 10.78
N SER A 188 5.56 15.33 11.09
CA SER A 188 4.48 15.60 10.14
C SER A 188 4.89 16.48 8.95
N GLU A 189 5.95 17.24 9.13
CA GLU A 189 6.54 18.13 8.14
C GLU A 189 7.48 17.42 7.16
N ASP A 190 7.79 16.15 7.42
CA ASP A 190 8.69 15.38 6.57
C ASP A 190 8.11 15.15 5.18
N VAL A 191 9.03 15.12 4.20
CA VAL A 191 8.74 14.78 2.82
C VAL A 191 9.71 13.69 2.37
N ILE A 192 9.18 12.56 1.86
CA ILE A 192 10.00 11.42 1.43
C ILE A 192 9.66 10.99 0.00
N PRO A 193 10.66 10.71 -0.88
CA PRO A 193 10.42 10.10 -2.18
C PRO A 193 10.10 8.61 -2.04
N LEU A 194 9.06 8.14 -2.72
CA LEU A 194 8.65 6.74 -2.77
C LEU A 194 9.04 6.13 -4.12
N PHE A 195 10.26 5.62 -4.23
CA PHE A 195 10.77 4.91 -5.40
C PHE A 195 11.20 3.48 -5.11
N LEU A 196 11.27 3.10 -3.83
CA LEU A 196 11.58 1.72 -3.47
C LEU A 196 10.47 0.77 -3.90
N PRO A 197 10.82 -0.48 -4.29
CA PRO A 197 9.84 -1.44 -4.79
C PRO A 197 8.72 -1.73 -3.78
N LEU A 198 7.49 -1.54 -4.20
CA LEU A 198 6.28 -1.70 -3.36
C LEU A 198 5.74 -3.14 -3.32
N HIS A 199 6.59 -4.11 -3.57
CA HIS A 199 6.39 -5.54 -3.28
C HIS A 199 7.36 -6.03 -2.20
N HIS A 200 8.09 -5.11 -1.56
CA HIS A 200 8.99 -5.36 -0.43
C HIS A 200 8.60 -4.54 0.79
N VAL A 201 8.79 -5.15 1.97
CA VAL A 201 8.47 -4.53 3.27
C VAL A 201 9.15 -3.16 3.42
N HIS A 202 10.37 -2.98 2.91
CA HIS A 202 11.07 -1.70 3.02
C HIS A 202 10.27 -0.55 2.37
N GLY A 203 9.84 -0.71 1.12
CA GLY A 203 9.03 0.33 0.45
C GLY A 203 7.64 0.50 1.08
N ILE A 204 6.97 -0.62 1.39
CA ILE A 204 5.60 -0.61 1.89
C ILE A 204 5.50 -0.09 3.32
N ILE A 205 6.33 -0.62 4.22
CA ILE A 205 6.21 -0.34 5.66
C ILE A 205 7.16 0.78 6.06
N ASN A 206 8.46 0.64 5.77
CA ASN A 206 9.45 1.56 6.31
C ASN A 206 9.36 2.96 5.67
N VAL A 207 9.03 3.04 4.37
CA VAL A 207 8.86 4.32 3.67
C VAL A 207 7.41 4.78 3.72
N LEU A 208 6.52 4.11 2.98
CA LEU A 208 5.14 4.57 2.79
C LEU A 208 4.35 4.61 4.10
N SER A 209 4.31 3.48 4.82
CA SER A 209 3.46 3.40 6.00
C SER A 209 3.98 4.22 7.18
N CYS A 210 5.31 4.33 7.36
CA CYS A 210 5.88 5.19 8.39
C CYS A 210 5.58 6.68 8.11
N ALA A 211 5.75 7.13 6.86
CA ALA A 211 5.42 8.50 6.48
C ALA A 211 3.95 8.84 6.74
N LEU A 212 3.03 8.00 6.26
CA LEU A 212 1.60 8.22 6.47
C LEU A 212 1.18 8.15 7.95
N TRP A 213 1.85 7.31 8.74
CA TRP A 213 1.63 7.23 10.18
C TRP A 213 2.05 8.50 10.91
N ALA A 214 3.16 9.10 10.50
CA ALA A 214 3.69 10.34 11.07
C ALA A 214 2.92 11.59 10.63
N GLY A 215 2.05 11.49 9.64
CA GLY A 215 1.38 12.64 9.04
C GLY A 215 2.22 13.36 7.97
N ALA A 216 3.31 12.75 7.52
CA ALA A 216 4.26 13.26 6.55
C ALA A 216 3.75 13.18 5.11
N THR A 217 4.46 13.83 4.18
CA THR A 217 4.13 13.81 2.74
C THR A 217 4.96 12.77 2.00
N VAL A 218 4.30 11.94 1.21
CA VAL A 218 4.95 10.97 0.31
C VAL A 218 4.94 11.51 -1.12
N HIS A 219 6.10 11.55 -1.75
CA HIS A 219 6.23 11.93 -3.16
C HIS A 219 6.41 10.65 -4.01
N ALA A 220 5.37 10.23 -4.71
CA ALA A 220 5.42 9.04 -5.55
C ALA A 220 6.37 9.22 -6.75
N VAL A 221 7.28 8.28 -6.95
CA VAL A 221 8.24 8.24 -8.05
C VAL A 221 8.12 6.90 -8.76
N PRO A 222 7.13 6.73 -9.64
CA PRO A 222 6.83 5.43 -10.27
C PRO A 222 7.96 4.95 -11.19
N LYS A 223 8.73 5.88 -11.72
CA LYS A 223 9.91 5.60 -12.55
C LYS A 223 11.10 6.38 -12.02
N LEU A 224 12.10 5.63 -11.55
CA LEU A 224 13.31 6.21 -10.99
C LEU A 224 14.16 6.87 -12.10
N ASP A 225 14.32 8.19 -12.01
CA ASP A 225 15.31 8.98 -12.73
C ASP A 225 16.31 9.52 -11.71
N ILE A 226 17.52 8.95 -11.70
CA ILE A 226 18.57 9.32 -10.73
C ILE A 226 18.95 10.79 -10.88
N GLY A 227 19.04 11.31 -12.11
CA GLY A 227 19.40 12.71 -12.34
C GLY A 227 18.35 13.70 -11.80
N GLN A 228 17.08 13.39 -11.97
CA GLN A 228 15.99 14.17 -11.37
C GLN A 228 15.98 14.07 -9.85
N LEU A 229 16.14 12.87 -9.32
CA LEU A 229 16.18 12.62 -7.88
C LEU A 229 17.33 13.38 -7.21
N CYS A 230 18.55 13.35 -7.79
CA CYS A 230 19.69 14.10 -7.28
C CYS A 230 19.44 15.62 -7.27
N ARG A 231 18.78 16.16 -8.31
CA ARG A 231 18.40 17.58 -8.32
C ARG A 231 17.40 17.90 -7.21
N GLN A 232 16.36 17.10 -7.05
CA GLN A 232 15.36 17.30 -6.00
C GLN A 232 15.96 17.21 -4.58
N VAL A 233 16.92 16.32 -4.38
CA VAL A 233 17.69 16.26 -3.10
C VAL A 233 18.55 17.49 -2.92
N ALA A 234 19.22 17.97 -3.96
CA ALA A 234 20.06 19.19 -3.88
C ALA A 234 19.23 20.46 -3.66
N ASP A 235 17.98 20.48 -4.11
CA ASP A 235 17.02 21.58 -3.94
C ASP A 235 16.21 21.45 -2.62
N ASP A 236 16.60 20.59 -1.71
CA ASP A 236 15.95 20.32 -0.40
C ASP A 236 14.44 20.01 -0.51
N VAL A 237 14.03 19.34 -1.60
CA VAL A 237 12.62 18.91 -1.78
C VAL A 237 12.24 17.84 -0.78
N PHE A 238 13.20 17.03 -0.32
CA PHE A 238 12.99 15.91 0.61
C PHE A 238 13.73 16.16 1.91
N SER A 239 13.05 15.99 3.05
CA SER A 239 13.67 16.01 4.38
C SER A 239 14.16 14.63 4.81
N VAL A 240 13.53 13.56 4.28
CA VAL A 240 13.90 12.16 4.54
C VAL A 240 14.25 11.47 3.23
N PHE A 241 15.32 10.68 3.24
CA PHE A 241 15.73 9.89 2.10
C PHE A 241 16.13 8.48 2.52
N MET A 242 15.42 7.48 1.99
CA MET A 242 15.70 6.07 2.26
C MET A 242 15.95 5.32 0.96
N ALA A 243 17.06 4.61 0.89
CA ALA A 243 17.43 3.81 -0.26
C ALA A 243 18.20 2.55 0.17
N VAL A 244 18.40 1.66 -0.79
CA VAL A 244 19.28 0.49 -0.63
C VAL A 244 20.72 0.89 -1.03
N PRO A 245 21.77 0.19 -0.54
CA PRO A 245 23.17 0.56 -0.80
C PRO A 245 23.51 0.79 -2.28
N THR A 246 22.88 0.07 -3.18
CA THR A 246 23.09 0.19 -4.64
C THR A 246 22.60 1.51 -5.24
N ILE A 247 21.83 2.29 -4.51
CA ILE A 247 21.35 3.63 -4.96
C ILE A 247 22.32 4.74 -4.53
N TYR A 248 23.14 4.49 -3.50
CA TYR A 248 24.10 5.47 -2.97
C TYR A 248 25.48 5.43 -3.65
N VAL A 249 25.67 4.58 -4.69
CA VAL A 249 26.99 4.36 -5.35
C VAL A 249 27.05 5.03 -6.71
#